data_2433c70b9a6439859d07b151f64d89d2
#
_entry.id   2433c70b9a6439859d07b151f64d89d2
#
_cell.length_a   1.000
_cell.length_b   1.000
_cell.length_c   1.000
_cell.angle_alpha   90.00
_cell.angle_beta   90.00
_cell.angle_gamma   90.00
#
_symmetry.space_group_name_H-M   'P 1'
#
loop_
_entity.id
_entity.type
_entity.pdbx_description
1 polymer ?
#
loop_
_entity_poly.entity_id
_entity_poly.type
_entity_poly.pdbx_seq_one_letter_code
_entity_poly.pdbx_strand_id
1 'polypeptide(L)'
;MNYIVFDLEWNQSPDGKKNRNEKLPFEIIEIGAVKVNSKKEITDSFHRLIRPQVYNRIHSSIHEVIHMDYRDLLDGVSFEQAAGEFLEWCGKDWYFFTWGNQDVMELQRNMKFYKLLDLLPGPVTYYDVQKLYSISYDDGERRC
;
A
#
# COMPACT_ATOMS: atom_id res chain seq x y z
N MET A 1 2.13 21.71 4.16
CA MET A 1 2.45 20.63 3.22
C MET A 1 2.97 19.43 4.00
N ASN A 2 2.34 18.30 3.84
CA ASN A 2 2.77 17.04 4.46
C ASN A 2 3.29 16.08 3.42
N TYR A 3 4.21 15.23 3.84
CA TYR A 3 4.67 14.10 3.05
C TYR A 3 4.14 12.83 3.72
N ILE A 4 3.52 11.98 2.93
CA ILE A 4 2.98 10.70 3.40
C ILE A 4 3.91 9.59 2.90
N VAL A 5 4.70 9.04 3.80
CA VAL A 5 5.56 7.90 3.49
C VAL A 5 4.78 6.65 3.83
N PHE A 6 4.46 5.84 2.85
CA PHE A 6 3.64 4.66 3.10
C PHE A 6 4.23 3.41 2.46
N ASP A 7 3.87 2.29 3.04
CA ASP A 7 4.27 0.96 2.61
C ASP A 7 3.05 0.05 2.72
N LEU A 8 2.89 -0.83 1.74
CA LEU A 8 1.78 -1.77 1.66
C LEU A 8 2.31 -3.19 1.70
N GLU A 9 1.54 -4.07 2.32
CA GLU A 9 1.70 -5.50 2.13
C GLU A 9 0.49 -6.03 1.36
N TRP A 10 0.72 -6.96 0.45
CA TRP A 10 -0.35 -7.57 -0.32
C TRP A 10 -0.18 -9.07 -0.41
N ASN A 11 -1.33 -9.74 -0.56
CA ASN A 11 -1.41 -11.15 -0.81
C ASN A 11 -1.67 -11.40 -2.29
N GLN A 12 -1.30 -12.59 -2.76
CA GLN A 12 -1.59 -13.03 -4.11
C GLN A 12 -2.32 -14.37 -4.06
N SER A 13 -2.83 -14.84 -5.20
CA SER A 13 -3.53 -16.11 -5.25
C SER A 13 -2.67 -17.24 -4.68
N PRO A 14 -3.14 -17.96 -3.66
CA PRO A 14 -2.39 -19.07 -3.08
C PRO A 14 -2.20 -20.24 -4.04
N ASP A 15 -3.04 -20.33 -5.08
CA ASP A 15 -2.98 -21.39 -6.10
C ASP A 15 -2.28 -20.92 -7.38
N GLY A 16 -1.53 -19.81 -7.32
CA GLY A 16 -0.83 -19.24 -8.47
C GLY A 16 -1.80 -18.68 -9.52
N LYS A 17 -1.46 -18.86 -10.79
CA LYS A 17 -2.27 -18.30 -11.89
C LYS A 17 -3.64 -18.95 -12.04
N LYS A 18 -3.83 -20.15 -11.54
CA LYS A 18 -5.03 -20.96 -11.78
C LYS A 18 -6.31 -20.32 -11.23
N ASN A 19 -6.23 -19.73 -10.03
CA ASN A 19 -7.39 -19.10 -9.38
C ASN A 19 -7.15 -17.63 -9.11
N ARG A 20 -6.27 -17.00 -9.90
CA ARG A 20 -5.97 -15.59 -9.75
C ARG A 20 -7.11 -14.73 -10.31
N ASN A 21 -7.53 -13.75 -9.51
CA ASN A 21 -8.44 -12.73 -10.01
C ASN A 21 -7.64 -11.74 -10.86
N GLU A 22 -7.92 -11.70 -12.16
CA GLU A 22 -7.16 -10.87 -13.11
C GLU A 22 -7.31 -9.37 -12.85
N LYS A 23 -8.41 -8.95 -12.21
CA LYS A 23 -8.65 -7.55 -11.87
C LYS A 23 -7.99 -7.17 -10.56
N LEU A 24 -7.64 -8.16 -9.72
CA LEU A 24 -6.97 -7.94 -8.44
C LEU A 24 -5.95 -9.04 -8.18
N PRO A 25 -4.85 -9.07 -8.96
CA PRO A 25 -3.82 -10.09 -8.75
C PRO A 25 -3.12 -9.96 -7.39
N PHE A 26 -3.07 -8.76 -6.82
CA PHE A 26 -2.48 -8.49 -5.52
C PHE A 26 -3.49 -7.76 -4.65
N GLU A 27 -3.88 -8.43 -3.56
CA GLU A 27 -4.85 -7.90 -2.62
C GLU A 27 -4.13 -7.29 -1.43
N ILE A 28 -4.34 -6.00 -1.18
CA ILE A 28 -3.70 -5.30 -0.06
C ILE A 28 -4.26 -5.84 1.26
N ILE A 29 -3.36 -6.19 2.17
CA ILE A 29 -3.69 -6.74 3.48
C ILE A 29 -3.17 -5.90 4.64
N GLU A 30 -2.30 -4.93 4.37
CA GLU A 30 -1.78 -4.04 5.40
C GLU A 30 -1.39 -2.70 4.79
N ILE A 31 -1.72 -1.62 5.48
CA ILE A 31 -1.29 -0.26 5.16
C ILE A 31 -0.53 0.27 6.37
N GLY A 32 0.72 0.67 6.15
CA GLY A 32 1.52 1.37 7.15
C GLY A 32 1.98 2.70 6.57
N ALA A 33 1.92 3.77 7.36
CA ALA A 33 2.30 5.09 6.89
C ALA A 33 2.76 5.99 8.04
N VAL A 34 3.59 6.97 7.70
CA VAL A 34 3.95 8.06 8.59
C VAL A 34 3.74 9.38 7.87
N LYS A 35 3.40 10.40 8.63
CA LYS A 35 3.22 11.76 8.15
C LYS A 35 4.44 12.58 8.56
N VAL A 36 5.04 13.25 7.59
CA VAL A 36 6.24 14.06 7.77
C VAL A 36 5.92 15.49 7.38
N ASN A 37 6.24 16.45 8.25
CA ASN A 37 5.99 17.87 7.96
C ASN A 37 7.13 18.50 7.16
N SER A 38 7.01 19.78 6.83
CA SER A 38 8.02 20.53 6.07
C SER A 38 9.36 20.66 6.80
N LYS A 39 9.38 20.47 8.12
CA LYS A 39 10.60 20.48 8.94
C LYS A 39 11.26 19.11 9.04
N LYS A 40 10.75 18.13 8.28
CA LYS A 40 11.24 16.74 8.28
C LYS A 40 10.99 16.00 9.60
N GLU A 41 9.96 16.41 10.34
CA GLU A 41 9.59 15.76 11.59
C GLU A 41 8.41 14.81 11.33
N ILE A 42 8.47 13.60 11.94
CA ILE A 42 7.34 12.66 11.90
C ILE A 42 6.31 13.16 12.91
N THR A 43 5.13 13.51 12.42
CA THR A 43 4.06 14.08 13.24
C THR A 43 2.97 13.10 13.61
N ASP A 44 2.81 12.02 12.83
CA ASP A 44 1.77 11.03 13.08
C ASP A 44 2.09 9.72 12.35
N SER A 45 1.41 8.66 12.72
CA SER A 45 1.52 7.36 12.06
C SER A 45 0.13 6.76 11.85
N PHE A 46 0.04 5.88 10.84
CA PHE A 46 -1.20 5.19 10.48
C PHE A 46 -0.87 3.71 10.25
N HIS A 47 -1.73 2.83 10.75
CA HIS A 47 -1.58 1.39 10.53
C HIS A 47 -2.95 0.71 10.51
N ARG A 48 -3.19 -0.13 9.51
CA ARG A 48 -4.40 -0.94 9.42
C ARG A 48 -4.08 -2.32 8.85
N LEU A 49 -4.59 -3.33 9.50
CA LEU A 49 -4.69 -4.67 8.93
C LEU A 49 -6.02 -4.77 8.20
N ILE A 50 -6.00 -5.41 7.03
CA ILE A 50 -7.16 -5.47 6.14
C ILE A 50 -7.59 -6.93 5.99
N ARG A 51 -8.87 -7.16 6.24
CA ARG A 51 -9.46 -8.49 6.06
C ARG A 51 -9.51 -8.85 4.58
N PRO A 52 -8.90 -9.97 4.16
CA PRO A 52 -8.98 -10.41 2.76
C PRO A 52 -10.42 -10.69 2.34
N GLN A 53 -10.78 -10.26 1.14
CA GLN A 53 -12.12 -10.45 0.57
C GLN A 53 -12.08 -11.29 -0.71
N VAL A 54 -10.94 -11.36 -1.37
CA VAL A 54 -10.80 -12.04 -2.66
C VAL A 54 -10.14 -13.41 -2.50
N TYR A 55 -9.06 -13.47 -1.76
CA TYR A 55 -8.34 -14.72 -1.53
C TYR A 55 -8.59 -15.23 -0.11
N ASN A 56 -8.83 -16.54 0.02
CA ASN A 56 -9.21 -17.17 1.29
C ASN A 56 -8.04 -17.80 2.03
N ARG A 57 -6.83 -17.65 1.52
CA ARG A 57 -5.58 -18.13 2.13
C ARG A 57 -4.46 -17.18 1.76
N ILE A 58 -3.41 -17.14 2.58
CA ILE A 58 -2.21 -16.37 2.29
C ILE A 58 -1.27 -17.23 1.45
N HIS A 59 -0.74 -16.66 0.37
CA HIS A 59 0.28 -17.33 -0.44
C HIS A 59 1.52 -17.60 0.42
N SER A 60 2.13 -18.78 0.25
CA SER A 60 3.25 -19.22 1.09
C SER A 60 4.43 -18.24 1.11
N SER A 61 4.75 -17.63 -0.04
CA SER A 61 5.85 -16.65 -0.11
C SER A 61 5.55 -15.38 0.70
N ILE A 62 4.30 -14.99 0.78
CA ILE A 62 3.87 -13.82 1.56
C ILE A 62 3.90 -14.15 3.05
N HIS A 63 3.42 -15.32 3.43
CA HIS A 63 3.45 -15.79 4.82
C HIS A 63 4.87 -15.77 5.40
N GLU A 64 5.86 -16.18 4.62
CA GLU A 64 7.27 -16.16 5.04
C GLU A 64 7.80 -14.74 5.29
N VAL A 65 7.31 -13.76 4.54
CA VAL A 65 7.77 -12.38 4.65
C VAL A 65 7.08 -11.63 5.78
N ILE A 66 5.76 -11.73 5.87
CA ILE A 66 4.97 -10.93 6.81
C ILE A 66 4.77 -11.61 8.17
N HIS A 67 5.02 -12.92 8.26
CA HIS A 67 4.86 -13.72 9.48
C HIS A 67 3.43 -13.65 10.08
N MET A 68 2.43 -13.47 9.22
CA MET A 68 1.02 -13.46 9.61
C MET A 68 0.26 -14.57 8.90
N ASP A 69 -0.69 -15.17 9.61
CA ASP A 69 -1.62 -16.13 9.04
C ASP A 69 -2.90 -15.42 8.57
N TYR A 70 -3.63 -16.10 7.69
CA TYR A 70 -4.95 -15.64 7.25
C TYR A 70 -5.86 -15.32 8.44
N ARG A 71 -5.77 -16.14 9.50
CA ARG A 71 -6.56 -15.95 10.72
C ARG A 71 -6.30 -14.61 11.39
N ASP A 72 -5.05 -14.14 11.38
CA ASP A 72 -4.66 -12.86 11.97
C ASP A 72 -5.32 -11.68 11.25
N LEU A 73 -5.65 -11.85 9.98
CA LEU A 73 -6.25 -10.81 9.15
C LEU A 73 -7.77 -10.78 9.23
N LEU A 74 -8.40 -11.82 9.79
CA LEU A 74 -9.87 -11.88 9.88
C LEU A 74 -10.46 -10.78 10.76
N ASP A 75 -9.69 -10.31 11.75
CA ASP A 75 -10.10 -9.21 12.62
C ASP A 75 -9.78 -7.83 12.03
N GLY A 76 -9.18 -7.81 10.86
CA GLY A 76 -8.91 -6.56 10.14
C GLY A 76 -10.19 -5.90 9.63
N VAL A 77 -10.06 -4.64 9.23
CA VAL A 77 -11.16 -3.89 8.62
C VAL A 77 -11.27 -4.22 7.12
N SER A 78 -12.37 -3.85 6.50
CA SER A 78 -12.50 -3.99 5.05
C SER A 78 -11.52 -3.03 4.35
N PHE A 79 -11.18 -3.33 3.10
CA PHE A 79 -10.35 -2.41 2.31
C PHE A 79 -11.03 -1.06 2.12
N GLU A 80 -12.34 -1.06 1.90
CA GLU A 80 -13.10 0.19 1.74
C GLU A 80 -12.96 1.08 2.98
N GLN A 81 -13.09 0.50 4.16
CA GLN A 81 -12.92 1.23 5.41
C GLN A 81 -11.48 1.72 5.57
N ALA A 82 -10.50 0.85 5.35
CA ALA A 82 -9.09 1.20 5.51
C ALA A 82 -8.67 2.32 4.55
N ALA A 83 -9.08 2.25 3.29
CA ALA A 83 -8.76 3.26 2.30
C ALA A 83 -9.41 4.60 2.64
N GLY A 84 -10.67 4.59 3.07
CA GLY A 84 -11.36 5.80 3.51
C GLY A 84 -10.68 6.45 4.71
N GLU A 85 -10.36 5.67 5.72
CA GLU A 85 -9.66 6.17 6.90
C GLU A 85 -8.25 6.67 6.57
N PHE A 86 -7.55 5.98 5.68
CA PHE A 86 -6.21 6.38 5.26
C PHE A 86 -6.22 7.75 4.55
N LEU A 87 -7.12 7.93 3.59
CA LEU A 87 -7.21 9.19 2.87
C LEU A 87 -7.69 10.34 3.75
N GLU A 88 -8.60 10.08 4.68
CA GLU A 88 -9.01 11.05 5.67
C GLU A 88 -7.84 11.45 6.57
N TRP A 89 -7.05 10.47 7.01
CA TRP A 89 -5.84 10.71 7.81
C TRP A 89 -4.80 11.53 7.04
N CYS A 90 -4.64 11.29 5.73
CA CYS A 90 -3.73 12.07 4.90
C CYS A 90 -4.08 13.56 4.91
N GLY A 91 -5.37 13.89 4.99
CA GLY A 91 -5.83 15.28 5.00
C GLY A 91 -5.74 15.94 3.63
N LYS A 92 -5.32 17.20 3.62
CA LYS A 92 -5.14 18.00 2.41
C LYS A 92 -3.69 18.41 2.27
N ASP A 93 -3.26 18.79 1.07
CA ASP A 93 -1.90 19.27 0.79
C ASP A 93 -0.82 18.27 1.18
N TRP A 94 -0.78 17.13 0.51
CA TRP A 94 0.21 16.11 0.75
C TRP A 94 0.75 15.54 -0.55
N TYR A 95 1.98 14.97 -0.46
CA TYR A 95 2.57 14.15 -1.51
C TYR A 95 2.89 12.77 -0.95
N PHE A 96 2.76 11.73 -1.79
CA PHE A 96 3.20 10.40 -1.42
C PHE A 96 4.70 10.21 -1.67
N PHE A 97 5.33 9.48 -0.75
CA PHE A 97 6.68 8.97 -0.90
C PHE A 97 6.66 7.47 -0.74
N THR A 98 7.19 6.76 -1.73
CA THR A 98 7.25 5.29 -1.72
C THR A 98 8.61 4.81 -2.16
N TRP A 99 8.96 3.60 -1.75
CA TRP A 99 10.15 2.93 -2.26
C TRP A 99 9.76 2.15 -3.51
N GLY A 100 10.04 2.70 -4.68
CA GLY A 100 9.54 2.21 -5.94
C GLY A 100 8.14 2.72 -6.25
N ASN A 101 7.59 2.29 -7.39
CA ASN A 101 6.26 2.74 -7.83
C ASN A 101 5.15 1.72 -7.57
N GLN A 102 5.49 0.53 -7.11
CA GLN A 102 4.52 -0.57 -7.04
C GLN A 102 3.44 -0.32 -5.99
N ASP A 103 3.79 0.27 -4.85
CA ASP A 103 2.81 0.57 -3.80
C ASP A 103 1.71 1.49 -4.32
N VAL A 104 2.09 2.54 -5.06
CA VAL A 104 1.12 3.46 -5.65
C VAL A 104 0.24 2.77 -6.68
N MET A 105 0.84 1.94 -7.53
CA MET A 105 0.10 1.19 -8.55
C MET A 105 -0.88 0.20 -7.93
N GLU A 106 -0.47 -0.52 -6.90
CA GLU A 106 -1.35 -1.48 -6.24
C GLU A 106 -2.44 -0.79 -5.43
N LEU A 107 -2.15 0.33 -4.80
CA LEU A 107 -3.17 1.11 -4.12
C LEU A 107 -4.25 1.55 -5.12
N GLN A 108 -3.84 2.07 -6.27
CA GLN A 108 -4.77 2.49 -7.32
C GLN A 108 -5.60 1.30 -7.84
N ARG A 109 -4.95 0.16 -8.08
CA ARG A 109 -5.63 -1.04 -8.57
C ARG A 109 -6.68 -1.55 -7.58
N ASN A 110 -6.33 -1.62 -6.30
CA ASN A 110 -7.26 -2.05 -5.25
C ASN A 110 -8.42 -1.06 -5.12
N MET A 111 -8.14 0.25 -5.14
CA MET A 111 -9.19 1.27 -5.09
C MET A 111 -10.13 1.17 -6.31
N LYS A 112 -9.58 0.96 -7.49
CA LYS A 112 -10.37 0.79 -8.71
C LYS A 112 -11.26 -0.45 -8.63
N PHE A 113 -10.72 -1.56 -8.12
CA PHE A 113 -11.46 -2.81 -7.96
C PHE A 113 -12.72 -2.62 -7.11
N TYR A 114 -12.62 -1.84 -6.03
CA TYR A 114 -13.74 -1.56 -5.12
C TYR A 114 -14.50 -0.28 -5.47
N LYS A 115 -14.21 0.33 -6.63
CA LYS A 115 -14.86 1.57 -7.12
C LYS A 115 -14.71 2.75 -6.16
N LEU A 116 -13.51 2.92 -5.62
CA LEU A 116 -13.18 3.94 -4.62
C LEU A 116 -12.32 5.09 -5.15
N LEU A 117 -12.05 5.15 -6.46
CA LEU A 117 -11.18 6.20 -7.02
C LEU A 117 -11.71 7.61 -6.77
N ASP A 118 -13.01 7.77 -6.58
CA ASP A 118 -13.63 9.06 -6.27
C ASP A 118 -13.22 9.62 -4.90
N LEU A 119 -12.65 8.79 -4.03
CA LEU A 119 -12.13 9.24 -2.74
C LEU A 119 -10.86 10.07 -2.89
N LEU A 120 -10.16 9.95 -4.02
CA LEU A 120 -8.97 10.73 -4.29
C LEU A 120 -9.36 12.16 -4.68
N PRO A 121 -8.62 13.18 -4.19
CA PRO A 121 -8.93 14.59 -4.47
C PRO A 121 -8.59 15.04 -5.90
N GLY A 122 -8.23 14.11 -6.77
CA GLY A 122 -7.78 14.37 -8.15
C GLY A 122 -6.46 13.65 -8.39
N PRO A 123 -5.68 14.09 -9.38
CA PRO A 123 -4.37 13.48 -9.63
C PRO A 123 -3.48 13.58 -8.39
N VAL A 124 -2.85 12.46 -8.01
CA VAL A 124 -1.99 12.37 -6.83
C VAL A 124 -0.54 12.38 -7.29
N THR A 125 0.25 13.28 -6.71
CA THR A 125 1.69 13.31 -6.94
C THR A 125 2.39 12.36 -5.98
N TYR A 126 3.31 11.57 -6.49
CA TYR A 126 4.15 10.73 -5.66
C TYR A 126 5.61 10.83 -6.08
N TYR A 127 6.50 10.51 -5.15
CA TYR A 127 7.93 10.46 -5.39
C TYR A 127 8.43 9.04 -5.17
N ASP A 128 9.09 8.49 -6.17
CA ASP A 128 9.76 7.20 -6.09
C ASP A 128 11.14 7.42 -5.47
N VAL A 129 11.25 7.15 -4.18
CA VAL A 129 12.49 7.39 -3.41
C VAL A 129 13.62 6.48 -3.89
N GLN A 130 13.30 5.24 -4.27
CA GLN A 130 14.29 4.30 -4.80
C GLN A 130 14.95 4.86 -6.05
N LYS A 131 14.17 5.41 -6.96
CA LYS A 131 14.67 6.00 -8.20
C LYS A 131 15.54 7.23 -7.93
N LEU A 132 15.09 8.10 -7.03
CA LEU A 132 15.86 9.27 -6.62
C LEU A 132 17.18 8.86 -5.94
N TYR A 133 17.16 7.84 -5.10
CA TYR A 133 18.34 7.29 -4.46
C TYR A 133 19.35 6.79 -5.49
N SER A 134 18.88 6.00 -6.47
CA SER A 134 19.74 5.46 -7.54
C SER A 134 20.44 6.56 -8.35
N ILE A 135 19.77 7.68 -8.57
CA ILE A 135 20.34 8.82 -9.29
C ILE A 135 21.38 9.52 -8.42
N SER A 136 21.08 9.72 -7.13
CA SER A 136 21.93 10.51 -6.21
C SER A 136 23.21 9.79 -5.81
N TYR A 137 23.17 8.46 -5.68
CA TYR A 137 24.29 7.68 -5.12
C TYR A 137 24.96 6.77 -6.16
N ASP A 138 24.44 6.71 -7.38
CA ASP A 138 25.02 5.96 -8.51
C ASP A 138 25.46 4.53 -8.13
N ASP A 139 24.62 3.83 -7.35
CA ASP A 139 24.93 2.47 -6.95
C ASP A 139 24.70 1.43 -8.06
N GLY A 140 24.19 1.88 -9.21
CA GLY A 140 23.98 1.04 -10.39
C GLY A 140 22.96 -0.07 -10.23
N GLU A 141 22.45 -0.29 -9.03
CA GLU A 141 21.47 -1.33 -8.75
C GLU A 141 20.18 -0.74 -8.17
N ARG A 142 19.07 -1.10 -8.77
CA ARG A 142 17.74 -0.81 -8.19
C ARG A 142 17.37 -1.96 -7.28
N ARG A 143 17.29 -1.69 -6.00
CA ARG A 143 16.86 -2.68 -5.00
C ARG A 143 15.37 -2.52 -4.73
N CYS A 144 14.67 -3.62 -4.77
CA CYS A 144 13.27 -3.69 -4.37
C CYS A 144 13.15 -3.95 -2.87
#